data_6fdc53c951471fe99fe8cd88a91336d5
#
_entry.id   6fdc53c951471fe99fe8cd88a91336d5
#
_cell.length_a   1.000
_cell.length_b   1.000
_cell.length_c   1.000
_cell.angle_alpha   90.00
_cell.angle_beta   90.00
_cell.angle_gamma   90.00
#
_symmetry.space_group_name_H-M   'P 1'
#
loop_
_entity.id
_entity.type
_entity.pdbx_description
1 polymer ?
#
loop_
_entity_poly.entity_id
_entity_poly.type
_entity_poly.pdbx_seq_one_letter_code
_entity_poly.pdbx_strand_id
1 'polypeptide(L)' 'MKKYLVSWTDKGVSHNGVFYAHNMKELREQTEYLTGHITSIDLLEE' A
#
# COMPACT_ATOMS: atom_id res chain seq x y z
N MET A 1 -12.48 -7.39 -5.81
CA MET A 1 -11.21 -6.95 -5.21
C MET A 1 -11.44 -5.95 -4.10
N LYS A 2 -10.57 -5.98 -3.11
CA LYS A 2 -10.59 -5.00 -2.04
C LYS A 2 -9.78 -3.78 -2.45
N LYS A 3 -10.17 -2.62 -1.96
CA LYS A 3 -9.51 -1.35 -2.24
C LYS A 3 -8.77 -0.90 -0.99
N TYR A 4 -7.48 -0.62 -1.14
CA TYR A 4 -6.61 -0.24 -0.02
C TYR A 4 -5.98 1.11 -0.26
N LEU A 5 -5.85 1.88 0.81
CA LEU A 5 -5.01 3.08 0.81
C LEU A 5 -3.69 2.71 1.50
N VAL A 6 -2.61 2.81 0.77
CA VAL A 6 -1.28 2.50 1.29
C VAL A 6 -0.49 3.79 1.42
N SER A 7 0.09 4.00 2.59
CA SER A 7 0.96 5.15 2.85
C SER A 7 2.37 4.64 3.11
N TRP A 8 3.35 5.31 2.53
CA TRP A 8 4.75 4.93 2.75
C TRP A 8 5.63 6.17 2.78
N THR A 9 6.83 6.02 3.34
CA THR A 9 7.81 7.09 3.43
C THR A 9 9.08 6.66 2.70
N ASP A 10 9.55 7.50 1.79
CA ASP A 10 10.78 7.26 1.06
C ASP A 10 11.66 8.50 1.15
N LYS A 11 12.86 8.32 1.70
CA LYS A 11 13.84 9.40 1.88
C LYS A 11 13.24 10.60 2.64
N GLY A 12 12.43 10.31 3.64
CA GLY A 12 11.79 11.35 4.46
C GLY A 12 10.58 12.03 3.83
N VAL A 13 10.19 11.58 2.63
CA VAL A 13 9.01 12.13 1.95
C VAL A 13 7.87 11.13 2.05
N SER A 14 6.70 11.60 2.49
CA SER A 14 5.51 10.78 2.61
C SER A 14 4.77 10.68 1.29
N HIS A 15 4.34 9.47 0.97
CA HIS A 15 3.57 9.19 -0.23
C HIS A 15 2.34 8.37 0.15
N ASN A 16 1.31 8.42 -0.69
CA ASN A 16 0.19 7.50 -0.55
C ASN A 16 -0.37 7.16 -1.93
N GLY A 17 -1.06 6.02 -2.00
CA GLY A 17 -1.66 5.58 -3.24
C GLY A 17 -2.74 4.54 -2.97
N VAL A 18 -3.64 4.39 -3.95
CA VAL A 18 -4.72 3.42 -3.88
C VAL A 18 -4.32 2.17 -4.65
N PHE A 19 -4.49 1.02 -4.02
CA PHE A 19 -4.16 -0.28 -4.62
C PHE A 19 -5.36 -1.22 -4.50
N TYR A 20 -5.51 -2.08 -5.48
CA TYR A 20 -6.57 -3.09 -5.49
C TYR A 20 -5.93 -4.47 -5.39
N ALA A 21 -6.42 -5.28 -4.45
CA ALA A 21 -5.92 -6.63 -4.24
C ALA A 21 -7.00 -7.49 -3.60
N HIS A 22 -6.91 -8.81 -3.77
CA HIS A 22 -7.86 -9.74 -3.17
C HIS A 22 -7.60 -9.95 -1.69
N ASN A 23 -6.34 -9.84 -1.28
CA ASN A 23 -5.95 -10.06 0.11
C ASN A 23 -4.64 -9.33 0.39
N MET A 24 -4.20 -9.39 1.63
CA MET A 24 -2.99 -8.69 2.07
C MET A 24 -1.73 -9.24 1.40
N LYS A 25 -1.69 -10.52 1.10
CA LYS A 25 -0.55 -11.13 0.43
C LYS A 25 -0.35 -10.52 -0.97
N GLU A 26 -1.44 -10.40 -1.73
CA GLU A 26 -1.39 -9.78 -3.05
C GLU A 26 -0.99 -8.32 -2.95
N LEU A 27 -1.51 -7.63 -1.95
CA LEU A 27 -1.18 -6.22 -1.74
C LEU A 27 0.32 -6.05 -1.48
N ARG A 28 0.90 -6.92 -0.67
CA ARG A 28 2.34 -6.88 -0.41
C ARG A 28 3.15 -7.12 -1.67
N GLU A 29 2.72 -8.06 -2.50
CA GLU A 29 3.39 -8.32 -3.77
C GLU A 29 3.35 -7.12 -4.68
N GLN A 30 2.21 -6.40 -4.72
CA GLN A 30 2.06 -5.21 -5.54
C GLN A 30 2.92 -4.05 -5.03
N THR A 31 3.13 -3.94 -3.74
CA THR A 31 3.89 -2.85 -3.15
C THR A 31 5.37 -3.17 -2.93
N GLU A 32 5.78 -4.38 -3.27
CA GLU A 32 7.15 -4.84 -3.06
C GLU A 32 8.18 -3.99 -3.81
N TYR A 33 7.81 -3.46 -4.97
CA TYR A 33 8.71 -2.63 -5.76
C TYR A 33 8.83 -1.19 -5.23
N LEU A 34 8.01 -0.81 -4.27
CA LEU A 34 8.08 0.53 -3.71
C LEU A 34 9.34 0.68 -2.86
N THR A 35 10.02 1.82 -3.00
CA THR A 35 11.16 2.14 -2.17
C THR A 35 10.68 2.78 -0.86
N GLY A 36 11.48 2.64 0.21
CA GLY A 36 11.11 3.20 1.50
C GLY A 36 10.33 2.21 2.36
N HIS A 37 9.60 2.74 3.33
CA HIS A 37 8.87 1.94 4.31
C HIS A 37 7.38 2.22 4.25
N ILE A 38 6.57 1.15 4.23
CA ILE A 38 5.13 1.29 4.36
C ILE A 38 4.82 1.65 5.81
N THR A 39 4.10 2.77 5.99
CA THR A 39 3.76 3.27 7.32
C THR A 39 2.33 2.89 7.73
N SER A 40 1.42 2.78 6.78
CA SER A 40 0.06 2.34 7.09
C SER A 40 -0.63 1.75 5.87
N ILE A 41 -1.60 0.88 6.13
CA ILE A 41 -2.45 0.28 5.11
C ILE A 41 -3.88 0.33 5.67
N ASP A 42 -4.78 0.97 4.95
CA ASP A 42 -6.18 1.07 5.34
C ASP A 42 -7.07 0.41 4.29
N LEU A 43 -7.98 -0.42 4.74
CA LEU A 43 -8.98 -1.02 3.85
C LEU A 43 -10.09 0.01 3.61
N LEU A 44 -10.28 0.41 2.37
CA LEU A 44 -11.28 1.40 1.98
C LEU A 44 -12.58 0.75 1.54
N GLU A 45 -12.50 -0.34 0.80
CA GLU A 45 -13.66 -1.07 0.30
C GLU A 45 -13.35 -2.55 0.21
N GLU A 46 -14.33 -3.36 0.51
CA GLU A 46 -14.21 -4.83 0.41
C GLU A 46 -14.71 -5.37 -0.94
#